data_d8613980ef1046437a56625b846a1e22
#
_entry.id   d8613980ef1046437a56625b846a1e22
#
_cell.length_a   1.000
_cell.length_b   1.000
_cell.length_c   1.000
_cell.angle_alpha   90.00
_cell.angle_beta   90.00
_cell.angle_gamma   90.00
#
_symmetry.space_group_name_H-M   'P 1'
#
loop_
_entity.id
_entity.type
_entity.pdbx_description
1 polymer ?
#
loop_
_entity_poly.entity_id
_entity_poly.type
_entity_poly.pdbx_seq_one_letter_code
_entity_poly.pdbx_strand_id
1 'polypeptide(L)'
;VLLAFVFALYLLAKKEVVAVHLKRLTKTALPARSAQRFLSIVRLTNQTFSNFVSGQLTEAIIIGVLCFAGMLLLRIPFAGAVSIFVAVTALIPIFGAWLGGGIGALLILLAEPVKAVWFVTFLLILQQLEGNLIYPRVVGKSVGLPGILVLMAVTIGGEAFGVLGMLFSVPVCAVLYS
;
A
#
# COMPACT_ATOMS: atom_id res chain seq x y z
N VAL A 1 -15.64 16.05 -11.06
CA VAL A 1 -14.41 15.76 -10.29
C VAL A 1 -14.30 16.72 -9.09
N LEU A 2 -14.39 18.06 -9.28
CA LEU A 2 -14.24 19.04 -8.19
C LEU A 2 -15.28 18.85 -7.07
N LEU A 3 -16.55 18.67 -7.42
CA LEU A 3 -17.65 18.43 -6.46
C LEU A 3 -17.41 17.14 -5.65
N ALA A 4 -16.96 16.06 -6.29
CA ALA A 4 -16.64 14.80 -5.61
C ALA A 4 -15.49 14.97 -4.62
N PHE A 5 -14.46 15.76 -4.98
CA PHE A 5 -13.32 16.05 -4.11
C PHE A 5 -13.75 16.89 -2.89
N VAL A 6 -14.54 17.96 -3.11
CA VAL A 6 -15.07 18.78 -2.01
C VAL A 6 -15.96 17.96 -1.08
N PHE A 7 -16.81 17.08 -1.63
CA PHE A 7 -17.68 16.19 -0.85
C PHE A 7 -16.86 15.18 -0.04
N ALA A 8 -15.79 14.61 -0.61
CA ALA A 8 -14.90 13.71 0.08
C ALA A 8 -14.19 14.42 1.26
N LEU A 9 -13.67 15.63 1.04
CA LEU A 9 -13.09 16.45 2.11
C LEU A 9 -14.09 16.77 3.22
N TYR A 10 -15.32 17.11 2.86
CA TYR A 10 -16.38 17.38 3.84
C TYR A 10 -16.73 16.14 4.67
N LEU A 11 -16.86 14.96 4.02
CA LEU A 11 -17.08 13.70 4.72
C LEU A 11 -15.92 13.36 5.66
N LEU A 12 -14.68 13.59 5.21
CA LEU A 12 -13.49 13.38 6.03
C LEU A 12 -13.47 14.30 7.27
N ALA A 13 -13.80 15.57 7.09
CA ALA A 13 -13.86 16.55 8.17
C ALA A 13 -14.98 16.24 9.19
N LYS A 14 -16.09 15.63 8.74
CA LYS A 14 -17.24 15.30 9.58
C LYS A 14 -17.40 13.80 9.84
N LYS A 15 -16.33 13.01 9.66
CA LYS A 15 -16.35 11.54 9.76
C LYS A 15 -16.95 11.01 11.07
N GLU A 16 -16.68 11.68 12.18
CA GLU A 16 -17.18 11.25 13.50
C GLU A 16 -18.69 11.48 13.64
N VAL A 17 -19.16 12.63 13.16
CA VAL A 17 -20.59 12.96 13.16
C VAL A 17 -21.37 12.00 12.27
N VAL A 18 -20.85 11.73 11.06
CA VAL A 18 -21.44 10.78 10.12
C VAL A 18 -21.48 9.37 10.72
N ALA A 19 -20.38 8.94 11.35
CA ALA A 19 -20.31 7.63 11.99
C ALA A 19 -21.31 7.46 13.14
N VAL A 20 -21.54 8.51 13.95
CA VAL A 20 -22.54 8.50 15.02
C VAL A 20 -23.95 8.39 14.46
N HIS A 21 -24.27 9.17 13.41
CA HIS A 21 -25.60 9.11 12.77
C HIS A 21 -25.85 7.76 12.09
N LEU A 22 -24.86 7.21 11.37
CA LEU A 22 -24.96 5.87 10.79
C LEU A 22 -25.19 4.79 11.86
N LYS A 23 -24.47 4.85 12.98
CA LYS A 23 -24.67 3.92 14.11
C LYS A 23 -26.07 4.02 14.69
N ARG A 24 -26.62 5.23 14.83
CA ARG A 24 -28.00 5.43 15.33
C ARG A 24 -29.01 4.87 14.36
N LEU A 25 -28.91 5.22 13.06
CA LEU A 25 -29.80 4.71 12.02
C LEU A 25 -29.78 3.17 11.95
N THR A 26 -28.60 2.57 11.99
CA THR A 26 -28.45 1.10 11.95
C THR A 26 -29.13 0.42 13.15
N LYS A 27 -29.00 1.01 14.35
CA LYS A 27 -29.66 0.46 15.56
C LYS A 27 -31.17 0.63 15.56
N THR A 28 -31.70 1.63 14.87
CA THR A 28 -33.15 1.88 14.78
C THR A 28 -33.80 1.10 13.66
N ALA A 29 -33.09 0.90 12.53
CA ALA A 29 -33.63 0.27 11.33
C ALA A 29 -33.50 -1.26 11.32
N LEU A 30 -32.57 -1.84 12.08
CA LEU A 30 -32.28 -3.28 12.06
C LEU A 30 -32.54 -3.94 13.43
N PRO A 31 -32.97 -5.23 13.43
CA PRO A 31 -33.01 -6.04 14.66
C PRO A 31 -31.67 -6.04 15.37
N ALA A 32 -31.66 -6.06 16.69
CA ALA A 32 -30.45 -5.90 17.51
C ALA A 32 -29.29 -6.82 17.11
N ARG A 33 -29.55 -8.08 16.74
CA ARG A 33 -28.54 -9.04 16.29
C ARG A 33 -27.90 -8.63 14.95
N SER A 34 -28.72 -8.17 13.99
CA SER A 34 -28.24 -7.73 12.65
C SER A 34 -27.48 -6.41 12.74
N ALA A 35 -27.95 -5.48 13.57
CA ALA A 35 -27.27 -4.21 13.82
C ALA A 35 -25.87 -4.43 14.44
N GLN A 36 -25.74 -5.36 15.41
CA GLN A 36 -24.46 -5.69 16.02
C GLN A 36 -23.49 -6.32 15.00
N ARG A 37 -23.96 -7.28 14.19
CA ARG A 37 -23.13 -7.89 13.11
C ARG A 37 -22.68 -6.85 12.11
N PHE A 38 -23.56 -6.00 11.63
CA PHE A 38 -23.20 -4.93 10.69
C PHE A 38 -22.16 -3.99 11.27
N LEU A 39 -22.34 -3.53 12.51
CA LEU A 39 -21.38 -2.65 13.18
C LEU A 39 -20.04 -3.31 13.43
N SER A 40 -20.00 -4.62 13.69
CA SER A 40 -18.73 -5.38 13.84
C SER A 40 -17.99 -5.46 12.51
N ILE A 41 -18.68 -5.73 11.40
CA ILE A 41 -18.08 -5.74 10.05
C ILE A 41 -17.53 -4.36 9.70
N VAL A 42 -18.28 -3.29 9.91
CA VAL A 42 -17.81 -1.93 9.65
C VAL A 42 -16.56 -1.60 10.48
N ARG A 43 -16.53 -1.99 11.74
CA ARG A 43 -15.35 -1.79 12.60
C ARG A 43 -14.15 -2.60 12.09
N LEU A 44 -14.36 -3.87 11.75
CA LEU A 44 -13.32 -4.73 11.18
C LEU A 44 -12.77 -4.13 9.88
N THR A 45 -13.64 -3.72 8.97
CA THR A 45 -13.25 -3.06 7.72
C THR A 45 -12.39 -1.83 7.98
N ASN A 46 -12.85 -0.92 8.83
CA ASN A 46 -12.11 0.30 9.14
C ASN A 46 -10.74 0.00 9.76
N GLN A 47 -10.66 -0.98 10.65
CA GLN A 47 -9.41 -1.39 11.30
C GLN A 47 -8.46 -2.03 10.29
N THR A 48 -8.95 -2.93 9.44
CA THR A 48 -8.16 -3.60 8.40
C THR A 48 -7.60 -2.59 7.39
N PHE A 49 -8.43 -1.67 6.91
CA PHE A 49 -7.98 -0.61 6.01
C PHE A 49 -6.95 0.31 6.66
N SER A 50 -7.19 0.77 7.89
CA SER A 50 -6.27 1.63 8.62
C SER A 50 -4.91 0.95 8.84
N ASN A 51 -4.92 -0.29 9.27
CA ASN A 51 -3.71 -1.06 9.50
C ASN A 51 -2.94 -1.31 8.20
N PHE A 52 -3.65 -1.64 7.11
CA PHE A 52 -3.03 -1.84 5.81
C PHE A 52 -2.37 -0.56 5.29
N VAL A 53 -3.10 0.56 5.27
CA VAL A 53 -2.56 1.84 4.80
C VAL A 53 -1.36 2.28 5.63
N SER A 54 -1.44 2.17 6.95
CA SER A 54 -0.33 2.49 7.84
C SER A 54 0.88 1.58 7.61
N GLY A 55 0.64 0.28 7.43
CA GLY A 55 1.68 -0.69 7.10
C GLY A 55 2.36 -0.37 5.77
N GLN A 56 1.57 -0.09 4.73
CA GLN A 56 2.06 0.22 3.39
C GLN A 56 2.87 1.53 3.35
N LEU A 57 2.39 2.56 4.06
CA LEU A 57 3.14 3.82 4.19
C LEU A 57 4.47 3.61 4.93
N THR A 58 4.45 2.83 6.01
CA THR A 58 5.67 2.52 6.77
C THR A 58 6.68 1.74 5.92
N GLU A 59 6.21 0.74 5.19
CA GLU A 59 7.03 -0.03 4.26
C GLU A 59 7.65 0.86 3.18
N ALA A 60 6.85 1.70 2.52
CA ALA A 60 7.32 2.62 1.48
C ALA A 60 8.42 3.56 1.99
N ILE A 61 8.27 4.08 3.21
CA ILE A 61 9.30 4.93 3.84
C ILE A 61 10.58 4.11 4.10
N ILE A 62 10.46 2.90 4.66
CA ILE A 62 11.61 2.04 4.94
C ILE A 62 12.37 1.71 3.65
N ILE A 63 11.66 1.29 2.61
CA ILE A 63 12.26 0.94 1.32
C ILE A 63 12.92 2.17 0.67
N GLY A 64 12.25 3.32 0.70
CA GLY A 64 12.81 4.57 0.19
C GLY A 64 14.11 4.97 0.90
N VAL A 65 14.13 4.90 2.23
CA VAL A 65 15.34 5.22 3.03
C VAL A 65 16.46 4.22 2.76
N LEU A 66 16.16 2.92 2.72
CA LEU A 66 17.16 1.90 2.42
C LEU A 66 17.71 2.01 1.00
N CYS A 67 16.82 2.29 0.03
CA CYS A 67 17.22 2.55 -1.34
C CYS A 67 18.15 3.77 -1.44
N PHE A 68 17.77 4.88 -0.81
CA PHE A 68 18.57 6.10 -0.78
C PHE A 68 19.95 5.85 -0.16
N ALA A 69 19.99 5.26 1.03
CA ALA A 69 21.24 4.98 1.74
C ALA A 69 22.15 4.03 0.95
N GLY A 70 21.58 2.97 0.37
CA GLY A 70 22.34 2.01 -0.44
C GLY A 70 22.91 2.63 -1.72
N MET A 71 22.12 3.46 -2.41
CA MET A 71 22.60 4.17 -3.59
C MET A 71 23.71 5.18 -3.26
N LEU A 72 23.62 5.88 -2.14
CA LEU A 72 24.68 6.78 -1.68
C LEU A 72 25.97 6.01 -1.36
N LEU A 73 25.85 4.89 -0.66
CA LEU A 73 26.99 4.04 -0.31
C LEU A 73 27.72 3.51 -1.55
N LEU A 74 26.98 3.11 -2.57
CA LEU A 74 27.48 2.62 -3.85
C LEU A 74 27.85 3.76 -4.82
N ARG A 75 27.66 5.01 -4.41
CA ARG A 75 27.90 6.21 -5.24
C ARG A 75 27.16 6.13 -6.59
N ILE A 76 25.91 5.69 -6.56
CA ILE A 76 25.05 5.59 -7.74
C ILE A 76 24.40 6.96 -7.99
N PRO A 77 24.37 7.46 -9.24
CA PRO A 77 23.78 8.75 -9.57
C PRO A 77 22.27 8.74 -9.34
N PHE A 78 21.68 9.95 -9.21
CA PHE A 78 20.23 10.16 -9.01
C PHE A 78 19.63 9.53 -7.76
N ALA A 79 20.43 9.26 -6.72
CA ALA A 79 19.99 8.56 -5.52
C ALA A 79 18.69 9.15 -4.92
N GLY A 80 18.58 10.48 -4.81
CA GLY A 80 17.39 11.13 -4.27
C GLY A 80 16.15 10.93 -5.14
N ALA A 81 16.26 11.15 -6.44
CA ALA A 81 15.12 11.01 -7.35
C ALA A 81 14.64 9.56 -7.45
N VAL A 82 15.58 8.61 -7.63
CA VAL A 82 15.26 7.19 -7.77
C VAL A 82 14.66 6.62 -6.49
N SER A 83 15.23 6.94 -5.33
CA SER A 83 14.71 6.42 -4.05
C SER A 83 13.30 6.96 -3.71
N ILE A 84 13.03 8.23 -4.02
CA ILE A 84 11.68 8.79 -3.87
C ILE A 84 10.72 8.08 -4.83
N PHE A 85 11.14 7.85 -6.08
CA PHE A 85 10.32 7.15 -7.07
C PHE A 85 10.01 5.72 -6.63
N VAL A 86 11.01 4.99 -6.14
CA VAL A 86 10.86 3.64 -5.57
C VAL A 86 9.92 3.68 -4.36
N ALA A 87 10.07 4.64 -3.45
CA ALA A 87 9.20 4.76 -2.27
C ALA A 87 7.74 5.03 -2.66
N VAL A 88 7.50 5.94 -3.61
CA VAL A 88 6.13 6.27 -4.06
C VAL A 88 5.48 5.09 -4.77
N THR A 89 6.23 4.43 -5.64
CA THR A 89 5.70 3.26 -6.35
C THR A 89 5.53 2.06 -5.43
N ALA A 90 6.36 1.89 -4.38
CA ALA A 90 6.23 0.84 -3.37
C ALA A 90 4.89 0.87 -2.62
N LEU A 91 4.13 1.97 -2.70
CA LEU A 91 2.74 1.98 -2.23
C LEU A 91 1.84 0.96 -2.97
N ILE A 92 2.21 0.53 -4.17
CA ILE A 92 1.53 -0.53 -4.90
C ILE A 92 2.12 -1.87 -4.43
N PRO A 93 1.36 -2.72 -3.73
CA PRO A 93 1.88 -3.97 -3.18
C PRO A 93 2.48 -4.86 -4.26
N ILE A 94 3.61 -5.49 -3.97
CA ILE A 94 4.33 -6.45 -4.83
C ILE A 94 4.97 -5.82 -6.07
N PHE A 95 4.25 -5.00 -6.81
CA PHE A 95 4.72 -4.46 -8.10
C PHE A 95 5.45 -3.12 -7.97
N GLY A 96 5.18 -2.37 -6.90
CA GLY A 96 5.61 -0.97 -6.79
C GLY A 96 7.11 -0.77 -6.85
N ALA A 97 7.86 -1.47 -6.02
CA ALA A 97 9.30 -1.32 -5.97
C ALA A 97 10.00 -1.79 -7.26
N TRP A 98 9.43 -2.78 -7.97
CA TRP A 98 9.89 -3.22 -9.28
C TRP A 98 9.66 -2.15 -10.36
N LEU A 99 8.50 -1.50 -10.36
CA LEU A 99 8.20 -0.41 -11.28
C LEU A 99 9.15 0.78 -11.07
N GLY A 100 9.27 1.25 -9.82
CA GLY A 100 10.17 2.34 -9.49
C GLY A 100 11.63 2.01 -9.76
N GLY A 101 12.04 0.79 -9.40
CA GLY A 101 13.39 0.28 -9.66
C GLY A 101 13.70 0.14 -11.15
N GLY A 102 12.77 -0.33 -11.95
CA GLY A 102 12.91 -0.43 -13.41
C GLY A 102 13.11 0.94 -14.07
N ILE A 103 12.30 1.92 -13.70
CA ILE A 103 12.46 3.31 -14.18
C ILE A 103 13.80 3.88 -13.68
N GLY A 104 14.15 3.67 -12.42
CA GLY A 104 15.43 4.08 -11.87
C GLY A 104 16.62 3.46 -12.60
N ALA A 105 16.56 2.16 -12.90
CA ALA A 105 17.58 1.46 -13.66
C ALA A 105 17.77 2.06 -15.07
N LEU A 106 16.68 2.40 -15.76
CA LEU A 106 16.74 3.06 -17.07
C LEU A 106 17.39 4.44 -16.99
N LEU A 107 17.04 5.24 -15.98
CA LEU A 107 17.65 6.56 -15.79
C LEU A 107 19.16 6.45 -15.53
N ILE A 108 19.57 5.50 -14.70
CA ILE A 108 20.99 5.29 -14.38
C ILE A 108 21.73 4.72 -15.60
N LEU A 109 21.10 3.83 -16.35
CA LEU A 109 21.68 3.24 -17.57
C LEU A 109 22.04 4.30 -18.62
N LEU A 110 21.20 5.32 -18.77
CA LEU A 110 21.44 6.43 -19.72
C LEU A 110 22.60 7.32 -19.28
N ALA A 111 22.89 7.42 -17.99
CA ALA A 111 23.97 8.25 -17.45
C ALA A 111 25.27 7.46 -17.28
N GLU A 112 25.23 6.34 -16.60
CA GLU A 112 26.36 5.50 -16.23
C GLU A 112 26.03 4.00 -16.32
N PRO A 113 26.24 3.34 -17.47
CA PRO A 113 25.85 1.95 -17.68
C PRO A 113 26.41 0.96 -16.66
N VAL A 114 27.65 1.16 -16.22
CA VAL A 114 28.28 0.29 -15.20
C VAL A 114 27.57 0.42 -13.85
N LYS A 115 27.16 1.63 -13.50
CA LYS A 115 26.40 1.89 -12.26
C LYS A 115 24.99 1.33 -12.31
N ALA A 116 24.39 1.22 -13.49
CA ALA A 116 23.08 0.58 -13.65
C ALA A 116 23.14 -0.92 -13.26
N VAL A 117 24.22 -1.63 -13.60
CA VAL A 117 24.40 -3.03 -13.19
C VAL A 117 24.51 -3.13 -11.66
N TRP A 118 25.28 -2.24 -11.03
CA TRP A 118 25.37 -2.20 -9.57
C TRP A 118 24.02 -1.88 -8.91
N PHE A 119 23.28 -0.95 -9.49
CA PHE A 119 21.93 -0.60 -9.00
C PHE A 119 20.96 -1.78 -9.09
N VAL A 120 20.92 -2.49 -10.23
CA VAL A 120 20.05 -3.66 -10.40
C VAL A 120 20.42 -4.75 -9.40
N THR A 121 21.71 -5.04 -9.23
CA THR A 121 22.17 -6.02 -8.23
C THR A 121 21.77 -5.62 -6.81
N PHE A 122 21.97 -4.36 -6.45
CA PHE A 122 21.54 -3.81 -5.18
C PHE A 122 20.02 -3.89 -4.99
N LEU A 123 19.24 -3.53 -6.02
CA LEU A 123 17.79 -3.60 -6.00
C LEU A 123 17.31 -5.04 -5.77
N LEU A 124 17.89 -6.03 -6.42
CA LEU A 124 17.58 -7.44 -6.20
C LEU A 124 17.78 -7.86 -4.74
N ILE A 125 18.91 -7.43 -4.13
CA ILE A 125 19.18 -7.70 -2.72
C ILE A 125 18.16 -7.00 -1.83
N LEU A 126 17.85 -5.74 -2.12
CA LEU A 126 16.85 -4.96 -1.39
C LEU A 126 15.47 -5.61 -1.46
N GLN A 127 15.06 -6.12 -2.64
CA GLN A 127 13.80 -6.83 -2.82
C GLN A 127 13.74 -8.14 -2.04
N GLN A 128 14.85 -8.86 -1.92
CA GLN A 128 14.92 -10.06 -1.08
C GLN A 128 14.77 -9.71 0.41
N LEU A 129 15.37 -8.62 0.85
CA LEU A 129 15.19 -8.13 2.23
C LEU A 129 13.76 -7.66 2.47
N GLU A 130 13.17 -6.96 1.51
CA GLU A 130 11.76 -6.53 1.58
C GLU A 130 10.84 -7.73 1.72
N GLY A 131 10.85 -8.66 0.77
CA GLY A 131 9.93 -9.79 0.73
C GLY A 131 10.05 -10.76 1.91
N ASN A 132 11.28 -10.99 2.39
CA ASN A 132 11.53 -11.98 3.44
C ASN A 132 11.53 -11.40 4.87
N LEU A 133 11.85 -10.12 5.02
CA LEU A 133 12.07 -9.52 6.33
C LEU A 133 11.12 -8.36 6.63
N ILE A 134 11.02 -7.38 5.73
CA ILE A 134 10.32 -6.12 5.97
C ILE A 134 8.81 -6.33 5.80
N TYR A 135 8.39 -6.82 4.62
CA TYR A 135 6.98 -7.00 4.29
C TYR A 135 6.22 -7.85 5.32
N PRO A 136 6.70 -9.05 5.73
CA PRO A 136 6.00 -9.87 6.72
C PRO A 136 5.87 -9.22 8.09
N ARG A 137 6.81 -8.35 8.47
CA ARG A 137 6.80 -7.67 9.76
C ARG A 137 5.96 -6.41 9.78
N VAL A 138 5.93 -5.67 8.67
CA VAL A 138 5.29 -4.35 8.57
C VAL A 138 3.86 -4.47 8.08
N VAL A 139 3.66 -5.17 6.97
CA VAL A 139 2.34 -5.29 6.31
C VAL A 139 1.68 -6.62 6.63
N GLY A 140 2.41 -7.73 6.59
CA GLY A 140 1.87 -9.08 6.71
C GLY A 140 1.09 -9.33 8.00
N LYS A 141 1.56 -8.82 9.14
CA LYS A 141 0.85 -8.90 10.42
C LYS A 141 -0.42 -8.06 10.47
N SER A 142 -0.49 -7.02 9.68
CA SER A 142 -1.59 -6.06 9.65
C SER A 142 -2.80 -6.55 8.86
N VAL A 143 -2.58 -7.47 7.90
CA VAL A 143 -3.60 -7.93 6.95
C VAL A 143 -4.03 -9.38 7.22
N GLY A 144 -3.16 -10.20 7.80
CA GLY A 144 -3.46 -11.60 8.17
C GLY A 144 -3.75 -12.53 6.98
N LEU A 145 -3.47 -12.10 5.74
CA LEU A 145 -3.70 -12.88 4.53
C LEU A 145 -2.47 -13.72 4.15
N PRO A 146 -2.66 -14.96 3.67
CA PRO A 146 -1.62 -15.69 2.95
C PRO A 146 -1.17 -14.93 1.71
N GLY A 147 0.14 -14.95 1.41
CA GLY A 147 0.71 -14.21 0.28
C GLY A 147 0.06 -14.49 -1.07
N ILE A 148 -0.40 -15.73 -1.29
CA ILE A 148 -1.12 -16.12 -2.51
C ILE A 148 -2.44 -15.32 -2.68
N LEU A 149 -3.17 -15.09 -1.59
CA LEU A 149 -4.40 -14.30 -1.64
C LEU A 149 -4.12 -12.81 -1.88
N VAL A 150 -3.00 -12.31 -1.37
CA VAL A 150 -2.54 -10.94 -1.66
C VAL A 150 -2.25 -10.81 -3.16
N LEU A 151 -1.51 -11.75 -3.75
CA LEU A 151 -1.21 -11.75 -5.17
C LEU A 151 -2.47 -11.81 -6.03
N MET A 152 -3.41 -12.70 -5.70
CA MET A 152 -4.70 -12.81 -6.41
C MET A 152 -5.51 -11.50 -6.29
N ALA A 153 -5.60 -10.94 -5.09
CA ALA A 153 -6.32 -9.69 -4.84
C ALA A 153 -5.74 -8.54 -5.68
N VAL A 154 -4.42 -8.39 -5.69
CA VAL A 154 -3.74 -7.32 -6.45
C VAL A 154 -3.92 -7.52 -7.96
N THR A 155 -3.83 -8.75 -8.46
CA THR A 155 -4.03 -9.04 -9.88
C THR A 155 -5.46 -8.73 -10.32
N ILE A 156 -6.46 -9.25 -9.60
CA ILE A 156 -7.88 -9.03 -9.92
C ILE A 156 -8.23 -7.55 -9.76
N GLY A 157 -7.77 -6.92 -8.68
CA GLY A 157 -8.01 -5.50 -8.43
C GLY A 157 -7.37 -4.62 -9.50
N GLY A 158 -6.18 -4.98 -9.96
CA GLY A 158 -5.47 -4.29 -11.02
C GLY A 158 -6.20 -4.31 -12.35
N GLU A 159 -6.71 -5.47 -12.74
CA GLU A 159 -7.53 -5.64 -13.95
C GLU A 159 -8.84 -4.86 -13.88
N ALA A 160 -9.50 -4.84 -12.71
CA ALA A 160 -10.79 -4.20 -12.55
C ALA A 160 -10.72 -2.66 -12.46
N PHE A 161 -9.77 -2.11 -11.73
CA PHE A 161 -9.72 -0.68 -11.38
C PHE A 161 -8.31 -0.08 -11.46
N GLY A 162 -7.36 -0.75 -12.12
CA GLY A 162 -5.97 -0.28 -12.26
C GLY A 162 -5.25 -0.15 -10.91
N VAL A 163 -4.40 0.87 -10.79
CA VAL A 163 -3.58 1.10 -9.59
C VAL A 163 -4.41 1.24 -8.31
N LEU A 164 -5.55 1.93 -8.37
CA LEU A 164 -6.46 2.04 -7.22
C LEU A 164 -7.03 0.68 -6.82
N GLY A 165 -7.36 -0.15 -7.80
CA GLY A 165 -7.80 -1.51 -7.56
C GLY A 165 -6.74 -2.36 -6.87
N MET A 166 -5.47 -2.26 -7.28
CA MET A 166 -4.36 -2.95 -6.60
C MET A 166 -4.24 -2.56 -5.13
N LEU A 167 -4.36 -1.25 -4.84
CA LEU A 167 -4.26 -0.74 -3.47
C LEU A 167 -5.41 -1.20 -2.57
N PHE A 168 -6.65 -1.13 -3.08
CA PHE A 168 -7.82 -1.42 -2.25
C PHE A 168 -8.23 -2.88 -2.21
N SER A 169 -7.80 -3.70 -3.17
CA SER A 169 -8.17 -5.11 -3.24
C SER A 169 -7.65 -5.93 -2.06
N VAL A 170 -6.45 -5.64 -1.58
CA VAL A 170 -5.83 -6.36 -0.46
C VAL A 170 -6.64 -6.23 0.83
N PRO A 171 -6.97 -5.01 1.33
CA PRO A 171 -7.78 -4.88 2.53
C PRO A 171 -9.24 -5.38 2.33
N VAL A 172 -9.80 -5.26 1.11
CA VAL A 172 -11.12 -5.85 0.82
C VAL A 172 -11.05 -7.37 0.93
N CYS A 173 -10.05 -8.00 0.33
CA CYS A 173 -9.84 -9.45 0.44
C CYS A 173 -9.63 -9.89 1.91
N ALA A 174 -8.91 -9.08 2.70
CA ALA A 174 -8.68 -9.37 4.12
C ALA A 174 -9.99 -9.35 4.93
N VAL A 175 -10.85 -8.38 4.66
CA VAL A 175 -12.18 -8.31 5.31
C VAL A 175 -13.05 -9.49 4.91
N LEU A 176 -13.00 -9.94 3.66
CA LEU A 176 -13.77 -11.08 3.18
C LEU A 176 -13.27 -12.42 3.72
N TYR A 177 -11.97 -12.51 4.02
CA TYR A 177 -11.33 -13.71 4.55
C TYR A 177 -11.54 -13.87 6.07
N SER A 178 -11.83 -12.79 6.80
CA SER A 178 -12.00 -12.76 8.29
C SER A 178 -13.39 -13.19 8.71
#